data_b6482851bb5b6848e4d5f313435070e1
#
_entry.id   b6482851bb5b6848e4d5f313435070e1
#
_cell.length_a   1.000
_cell.length_b   1.000
_cell.length_c   1.000
_cell.angle_alpha   90.00
_cell.angle_beta   90.00
_cell.angle_gamma   90.00
#
_symmetry.space_group_name_H-M   'P 1'
#
loop_
_entity.id
_entity.type
_entity.pdbx_description
1 polymer ?
#
loop_
_entity_poly.entity_id
_entity_poly.type
_entity_poly.pdbx_seq_one_letter_code
_entity_poly.pdbx_strand_id
1 'polypeptide(L)'
;MKDAILFYFSGTGNARMIATWFSKCALENNVSCRIFDMASKEDLCLNEIEADTLIVFISPVHGFNYPEIVLNFIRRFRKGKNPVVLMNTRAGMKICHLVTPGLTGIAFFVSSFILRRKGYRIVGEIPFDMPSNWLSLHPALHQKAVAFIFEKNAQRVKSHFKKLYSGKTDFASHRDVVQDVLISPVALAYDLIGRFVLAKSYYASDKCNKCNLCVRQCPLQAIKTIDNRPFWSLKCQSCMKCMNHCPTQAIETTHGLWFVAVVLTSAASTFLFRKYLPDASWIMSFLFFNFILFLLLLILYRVQHRLLSNKLVAQVIAWTSLTHYKWWGRYKANEDGGEKP
;
A
#
# COMPACT_ATOMS: atom_id res chain seq x y z
N MET A 1 -3.13 -30.78 1.08
CA MET A 1 -2.13 -29.78 0.64
C MET A 1 -0.75 -30.35 0.95
N LYS A 2 0.04 -30.63 -0.09
CA LYS A 2 1.43 -31.13 0.04
C LYS A 2 2.44 -29.99 -0.14
N ASP A 3 2.13 -29.06 -1.04
CA ASP A 3 2.98 -27.94 -1.42
C ASP A 3 2.23 -26.63 -1.44
N ALA A 4 2.91 -25.56 -1.08
CA ALA A 4 2.42 -24.19 -1.14
C ALA A 4 3.47 -23.24 -1.74
N ILE A 5 3.02 -22.31 -2.55
CA ILE A 5 3.85 -21.24 -3.10
C ILE A 5 3.23 -19.90 -2.71
N LEU A 6 3.99 -19.09 -2.01
CA LEU A 6 3.56 -17.79 -1.52
C LEU A 6 4.23 -16.69 -2.34
N PHE A 7 3.43 -15.85 -2.94
CA PHE A 7 3.88 -14.61 -3.59
C PHE A 7 3.45 -13.43 -2.72
N TYR A 8 4.42 -12.67 -2.23
CA TYR A 8 4.10 -11.50 -1.43
C TYR A 8 4.67 -10.22 -2.02
N PHE A 9 4.01 -9.11 -1.76
CA PHE A 9 4.55 -7.76 -1.90
C PHE A 9 4.46 -7.05 -0.55
N SER A 10 5.56 -6.42 -0.12
CA SER A 10 5.57 -5.70 1.15
C SER A 10 6.42 -4.43 1.06
N GLY A 11 5.80 -3.27 1.31
CA GLY A 11 6.54 -2.01 1.46
C GLY A 11 7.25 -1.90 2.81
N THR A 12 6.61 -2.33 3.87
CA THR A 12 7.02 -2.08 5.26
C THR A 12 7.06 -3.33 6.14
N GLY A 13 7.03 -4.53 5.55
CA GLY A 13 7.21 -5.79 6.24
C GLY A 13 5.92 -6.53 6.61
N ASN A 14 4.76 -5.89 6.73
CA ASN A 14 3.53 -6.55 7.22
C ASN A 14 3.12 -7.79 6.40
N ALA A 15 3.06 -7.67 5.08
CA ALA A 15 2.68 -8.79 4.21
C ALA A 15 3.76 -9.90 4.21
N ARG A 16 5.04 -9.53 4.27
CA ARG A 16 6.15 -10.48 4.44
C ARG A 16 6.01 -11.27 5.73
N MET A 17 5.62 -10.61 6.83
CA MET A 17 5.43 -11.26 8.11
C MET A 17 4.30 -12.31 8.06
N ILE A 18 3.18 -12.00 7.41
CA ILE A 18 2.10 -12.99 7.17
C ILE A 18 2.64 -14.20 6.37
N ALA A 19 3.43 -13.94 5.31
CA ALA A 19 4.04 -15.01 4.52
C ALA A 19 4.96 -15.89 5.38
N THR A 20 5.80 -15.28 6.23
CA THR A 20 6.71 -15.99 7.13
C THR A 20 5.94 -16.84 8.14
N TRP A 21 4.90 -16.31 8.78
CA TRP A 21 4.08 -17.09 9.73
C TRP A 21 3.35 -18.24 9.05
N PHE A 22 2.82 -18.01 7.82
CA PHE A 22 2.18 -19.09 7.06
C PHE A 22 3.19 -20.18 6.70
N SER A 23 4.38 -19.81 6.23
CA SER A 23 5.45 -20.78 5.92
C SER A 23 5.90 -21.57 7.14
N LYS A 24 6.01 -20.93 8.31
CA LYS A 24 6.32 -21.62 9.56
C LYS A 24 5.26 -22.68 9.88
N CYS A 25 3.96 -22.34 9.78
CA CYS A 25 2.88 -23.30 9.94
C CYS A 25 2.94 -24.44 8.92
N ALA A 26 3.31 -24.15 7.66
CA ALA A 26 3.48 -25.16 6.63
C ALA A 26 4.59 -26.17 6.98
N LEU A 27 5.76 -25.66 7.36
CA LEU A 27 6.89 -26.49 7.77
C LEU A 27 6.57 -27.35 9.01
N GLU A 28 5.89 -26.79 10.01
CA GLU A 28 5.43 -27.52 11.21
C GLU A 28 4.46 -28.69 10.86
N ASN A 29 3.83 -28.68 9.68
CA ASN A 29 2.91 -29.70 9.20
C ASN A 29 3.47 -30.50 8.00
N ASN A 30 4.79 -30.50 7.78
CA ASN A 30 5.48 -31.20 6.69
C ASN A 30 4.95 -30.81 5.30
N VAL A 31 4.54 -29.55 5.10
CA VAL A 31 4.16 -28.98 3.82
C VAL A 31 5.36 -28.21 3.24
N SER A 32 5.79 -28.57 2.03
CA SER A 32 6.80 -27.81 1.30
C SER A 32 6.27 -26.38 1.03
N CYS A 33 7.08 -25.35 1.33
CA CYS A 33 6.63 -23.98 1.21
C CYS A 33 7.74 -23.09 0.62
N ARG A 34 7.47 -22.51 -0.54
CA ARG A 34 8.34 -21.55 -1.21
C ARG A 34 7.77 -20.14 -1.12
N ILE A 35 8.61 -19.14 -0.84
CA ILE A 35 8.19 -17.75 -0.68
C ILE A 35 8.93 -16.87 -1.72
N PHE A 36 8.20 -16.05 -2.45
CA PHE A 36 8.73 -15.14 -3.47
C PHE A 36 8.24 -13.71 -3.26
N ASP A 37 9.15 -12.74 -3.41
CA ASP A 37 8.80 -11.32 -3.42
C ASP A 37 8.39 -10.92 -4.84
N MET A 38 7.15 -10.47 -5.03
CA MET A 38 6.64 -9.98 -6.32
C MET A 38 7.37 -8.74 -6.84
N ALA A 39 8.16 -8.07 -6.00
CA ALA A 39 8.98 -6.93 -6.38
C ALA A 39 10.41 -7.33 -6.75
N SER A 40 10.81 -8.58 -6.54
CA SER A 40 12.13 -9.06 -6.94
C SER A 40 12.21 -9.10 -8.48
N LYS A 41 13.44 -8.95 -8.98
CA LYS A 41 13.72 -9.07 -10.41
C LYS A 41 14.16 -10.47 -10.79
N GLU A 42 14.14 -11.40 -9.86
CA GLU A 42 14.50 -12.78 -10.11
C GLU A 42 13.49 -13.39 -11.09
N ASP A 43 14.00 -14.06 -12.10
CA ASP A 43 13.17 -14.86 -12.99
C ASP A 43 12.53 -15.99 -12.17
N LEU A 44 11.28 -15.83 -11.88
CA LEU A 44 10.51 -16.86 -11.22
C LEU A 44 10.32 -17.97 -12.23
N CYS A 45 11.08 -19.05 -12.10
CA CYS A 45 10.85 -20.30 -12.85
C CYS A 45 9.50 -20.89 -12.44
N LEU A 46 8.43 -20.30 -12.95
CA LEU A 46 7.04 -20.71 -12.68
C LEU A 46 6.62 -21.90 -13.55
N ASN A 47 7.56 -22.48 -14.31
CA ASN A 47 7.24 -23.54 -15.30
C ASN A 47 6.80 -24.86 -14.67
N GLU A 48 7.08 -25.09 -13.39
CA GLU A 48 6.87 -26.36 -12.69
C GLU A 48 6.02 -26.19 -11.42
N ILE A 49 4.83 -25.57 -11.53
CA ILE A 49 3.86 -25.60 -10.43
C ILE A 49 2.95 -26.80 -10.65
N GLU A 50 3.03 -27.80 -9.78
CA GLU A 50 2.14 -28.95 -9.80
C GLU A 50 0.68 -28.54 -9.61
N ALA A 51 -0.25 -29.32 -10.21
CA ALA A 51 -1.67 -28.95 -10.24
C ALA A 51 -2.31 -28.81 -8.85
N ASP A 52 -1.82 -29.54 -7.86
CA ASP A 52 -2.35 -29.54 -6.48
C ASP A 52 -1.65 -28.54 -5.55
N THR A 53 -0.65 -27.82 -6.04
CA THR A 53 0.06 -26.82 -5.25
C THR A 53 -0.87 -25.64 -4.90
N LEU A 54 -0.94 -25.30 -3.62
CA LEU A 54 -1.65 -24.11 -3.16
C LEU A 54 -0.87 -22.86 -3.52
N ILE A 55 -1.48 -21.93 -4.24
CA ILE A 55 -0.90 -20.64 -4.55
C ILE A 55 -1.50 -19.59 -3.62
N VAL A 56 -0.64 -18.80 -2.96
CA VAL A 56 -1.07 -17.75 -2.03
C VAL A 56 -0.50 -16.41 -2.49
N PHE A 57 -1.36 -15.44 -2.75
CA PHE A 57 -0.97 -14.06 -3.01
C PHE A 57 -1.22 -13.21 -1.76
N ILE A 58 -0.17 -12.54 -1.26
CA ILE A 58 -0.20 -11.74 -0.03
C ILE A 58 0.23 -10.32 -0.34
N SER A 59 -0.64 -9.35 -0.11
CA SER A 59 -0.39 -7.94 -0.47
C SER A 59 -0.97 -6.97 0.54
N PRO A 60 -0.35 -5.80 0.76
CA PRO A 60 -1.05 -4.72 1.44
C PRO A 60 -2.19 -4.16 0.57
N VAL A 61 -3.14 -3.53 1.24
CA VAL A 61 -4.17 -2.72 0.59
C VAL A 61 -3.70 -1.27 0.52
N HIS A 62 -3.67 -0.71 -0.68
CA HIS A 62 -3.39 0.70 -0.92
C HIS A 62 -4.60 1.37 -1.56
N GLY A 63 -5.19 2.36 -0.87
CA GLY A 63 -6.39 3.03 -1.37
C GLY A 63 -7.54 2.07 -1.67
N PHE A 64 -7.70 1.04 -0.85
CA PHE A 64 -8.77 0.04 -0.92
C PHE A 64 -8.69 -0.91 -2.13
N ASN A 65 -7.49 -1.07 -2.71
CA ASN A 65 -7.19 -2.07 -3.74
C ASN A 65 -5.79 -2.66 -3.53
N TYR A 66 -5.45 -3.71 -4.26
CA TYR A 66 -4.06 -4.15 -4.34
C TYR A 66 -3.22 -3.13 -5.13
N PRO A 67 -1.97 -2.89 -4.73
CA PRO A 67 -1.07 -2.03 -5.48
C PRO A 67 -0.90 -2.50 -6.93
N GLU A 68 -0.73 -1.56 -7.85
CA GLU A 68 -0.59 -1.85 -9.28
C GLU A 68 0.52 -2.88 -9.59
N ILE A 69 1.61 -2.89 -8.82
CA ILE A 69 2.67 -3.88 -8.97
C ILE A 69 2.15 -5.31 -8.75
N VAL A 70 1.25 -5.50 -7.79
CA VAL A 70 0.64 -6.81 -7.49
C VAL A 70 -0.40 -7.17 -8.55
N LEU A 71 -1.26 -6.21 -8.93
CA LEU A 71 -2.23 -6.43 -9.99
C LEU A 71 -1.56 -6.78 -11.32
N ASN A 72 -0.45 -6.11 -11.65
CA ASN A 72 0.33 -6.41 -12.84
C ASN A 72 1.01 -7.78 -12.76
N PHE A 73 1.50 -8.17 -11.59
CA PHE A 73 2.03 -9.51 -11.37
C PHE A 73 0.92 -10.56 -11.63
N ILE A 74 -0.27 -10.41 -11.02
CA ILE A 74 -1.42 -11.31 -11.22
C ILE A 74 -1.89 -11.31 -12.68
N ARG A 75 -1.91 -10.16 -13.37
CA ARG A 75 -2.27 -10.08 -14.80
C ARG A 75 -1.29 -10.85 -15.71
N ARG A 76 0.02 -10.81 -15.38
CA ARG A 76 1.07 -11.52 -16.12
C ARG A 76 1.23 -12.97 -15.70
N PHE A 77 0.70 -13.34 -14.54
CA PHE A 77 0.78 -14.70 -14.04
C PHE A 77 0.20 -15.69 -15.07
N ARG A 78 0.79 -16.88 -15.21
CA ARG A 78 0.32 -17.89 -16.19
C ARG A 78 -1.14 -18.29 -15.97
N LYS A 79 -1.77 -18.96 -16.92
CA LYS A 79 -3.05 -19.65 -16.72
C LYS A 79 -2.82 -20.95 -15.94
N GLY A 80 -3.81 -21.38 -15.15
CA GLY A 80 -3.68 -22.59 -14.33
C GLY A 80 -5.00 -22.98 -13.68
N LYS A 81 -5.01 -24.16 -13.03
CA LYS A 81 -6.19 -24.72 -12.34
C LYS A 81 -5.97 -24.84 -10.83
N ASN A 82 -4.82 -24.42 -10.35
CA ASN A 82 -4.45 -24.52 -8.93
C ASN A 82 -5.47 -23.87 -8.00
N PRO A 83 -5.59 -24.37 -6.76
CA PRO A 83 -6.27 -23.64 -5.70
C PRO A 83 -5.48 -22.37 -5.34
N VAL A 84 -6.20 -21.26 -5.22
CA VAL A 84 -5.60 -19.96 -4.89
C VAL A 84 -6.24 -19.38 -3.64
N VAL A 85 -5.40 -18.85 -2.76
CA VAL A 85 -5.79 -18.02 -1.62
C VAL A 85 -5.27 -16.60 -1.80
N LEU A 86 -6.13 -15.63 -1.60
CA LEU A 86 -5.78 -14.22 -1.54
C LEU A 86 -5.74 -13.77 -0.09
N MET A 87 -4.65 -13.13 0.30
CA MET A 87 -4.49 -12.54 1.63
C MET A 87 -4.13 -11.07 1.49
N ASN A 88 -4.70 -10.23 2.32
CA ASN A 88 -4.29 -8.84 2.39
C ASN A 88 -3.91 -8.39 3.79
N THR A 89 -3.09 -7.35 3.86
CA THR A 89 -2.83 -6.60 5.08
C THR A 89 -3.44 -5.22 4.96
N ARG A 90 -4.34 -4.91 5.87
CA ARG A 90 -5.06 -3.64 5.95
C ARG A 90 -4.80 -2.97 7.30
N ALA A 91 -5.13 -1.68 7.42
CA ALA A 91 -4.83 -0.91 8.61
C ALA A 91 -5.71 -1.33 9.79
N GLY A 92 -5.10 -1.95 10.80
CA GLY A 92 -5.72 -2.26 12.09
C GLY A 92 -5.22 -1.32 13.18
N MET A 93 -6.11 -0.96 14.11
CA MET A 93 -5.78 -0.22 15.31
C MET A 93 -6.23 -1.00 16.54
N LYS A 94 -5.44 -0.90 17.63
CA LYS A 94 -5.83 -1.49 18.90
C LYS A 94 -6.76 -0.55 19.65
N ILE A 95 -7.95 -1.04 20.00
CA ILE A 95 -8.88 -0.39 20.92
C ILE A 95 -9.16 -1.38 22.06
N CYS A 96 -8.71 -1.07 23.28
CA CYS A 96 -8.75 -2.00 24.42
C CYS A 96 -8.12 -3.36 24.08
N HIS A 97 -8.91 -4.42 24.03
CA HIS A 97 -8.49 -5.80 23.70
C HIS A 97 -8.88 -6.23 22.28
N LEU A 98 -9.38 -5.29 21.47
CA LEU A 98 -9.81 -5.56 20.10
C LEU A 98 -8.85 -4.92 19.09
N VAL A 99 -8.79 -5.51 17.91
CA VAL A 99 -8.19 -4.89 16.73
C VAL A 99 -9.34 -4.48 15.81
N THR A 100 -9.40 -3.20 15.46
CA THR A 100 -10.42 -2.70 14.54
C THR A 100 -10.20 -3.29 13.15
N PRO A 101 -11.25 -3.69 12.43
CA PRO A 101 -11.12 -4.11 11.06
C PRO A 101 -10.74 -2.89 10.20
N GLY A 102 -9.77 -3.10 9.31
CA GLY A 102 -9.47 -2.16 8.24
C GLY A 102 -10.43 -2.34 7.07
N LEU A 103 -10.20 -1.59 5.99
CA LEU A 103 -10.99 -1.65 4.76
C LEU A 103 -10.22 -2.37 3.67
N THR A 104 -10.87 -3.31 2.98
CA THR A 104 -10.31 -4.07 1.85
C THR A 104 -10.71 -3.47 0.51
N GLY A 105 -11.96 -3.00 0.41
CA GLY A 105 -12.53 -2.45 -0.81
C GLY A 105 -12.56 -3.46 -1.96
N ILE A 106 -12.08 -3.06 -3.13
CA ILE A 106 -12.15 -3.90 -4.35
C ILE A 106 -10.99 -4.89 -4.50
N ALA A 107 -10.05 -4.95 -3.56
CA ALA A 107 -8.81 -5.71 -3.71
C ALA A 107 -9.03 -7.20 -4.00
N PHE A 108 -9.87 -7.87 -3.21
CA PHE A 108 -10.19 -9.27 -3.45
C PHE A 108 -11.04 -9.46 -4.69
N PHE A 109 -12.04 -8.60 -4.90
CA PHE A 109 -12.93 -8.68 -6.05
C PHE A 109 -12.16 -8.63 -7.38
N VAL A 110 -11.31 -7.61 -7.56
CA VAL A 110 -10.52 -7.44 -8.79
C VAL A 110 -9.55 -8.60 -9.01
N SER A 111 -8.84 -8.99 -7.95
CA SER A 111 -7.82 -10.06 -8.04
C SER A 111 -8.45 -11.42 -8.27
N SER A 112 -9.54 -11.75 -7.59
CA SER A 112 -10.32 -12.98 -7.80
C SER A 112 -10.90 -13.04 -9.19
N PHE A 113 -11.43 -11.93 -9.71
CA PHE A 113 -11.96 -11.88 -11.08
C PHE A 113 -10.87 -12.19 -12.11
N ILE A 114 -9.69 -11.56 -12.00
CA ILE A 114 -8.58 -11.80 -12.94
C ILE A 114 -8.14 -13.26 -12.88
N LEU A 115 -7.95 -13.82 -11.68
CA LEU A 115 -7.47 -15.19 -11.49
C LEU A 115 -8.50 -16.24 -11.96
N ARG A 116 -9.79 -16.05 -11.69
CA ARG A 116 -10.85 -16.92 -12.20
C ARG A 116 -10.90 -16.94 -13.74
N ARG A 117 -10.70 -15.78 -14.39
CA ARG A 117 -10.58 -15.73 -15.87
C ARG A 117 -9.33 -16.43 -16.41
N LYS A 118 -8.34 -16.68 -15.58
CA LYS A 118 -7.14 -17.48 -15.90
C LYS A 118 -7.30 -18.97 -15.61
N GLY A 119 -8.46 -19.39 -15.07
CA GLY A 119 -8.79 -20.78 -14.76
C GLY A 119 -8.55 -21.19 -13.30
N TYR A 120 -8.03 -20.30 -12.45
CA TYR A 120 -7.75 -20.62 -11.05
C TYR A 120 -9.01 -20.76 -10.20
N ARG A 121 -8.96 -21.67 -9.23
CA ARG A 121 -10.03 -21.87 -8.24
C ARG A 121 -9.70 -21.10 -6.97
N ILE A 122 -10.42 -20.03 -6.70
CA ILE A 122 -10.27 -19.28 -5.45
C ILE A 122 -10.87 -20.09 -4.30
N VAL A 123 -10.04 -20.46 -3.34
CA VAL A 123 -10.42 -21.27 -2.17
C VAL A 123 -10.35 -20.48 -0.86
N GLY A 124 -9.86 -19.24 -0.90
CA GLY A 124 -9.87 -18.38 0.27
C GLY A 124 -9.59 -16.91 -0.03
N GLU A 125 -10.20 -16.03 0.78
CA GLU A 125 -9.99 -14.59 0.81
C GLU A 125 -9.91 -14.14 2.26
N ILE A 126 -8.70 -13.82 2.75
CA ILE A 126 -8.42 -13.66 4.18
C ILE A 126 -7.78 -12.31 4.45
N PRO A 127 -8.52 -11.37 5.07
CA PRO A 127 -7.96 -10.09 5.49
C PRO A 127 -7.26 -10.18 6.84
N PHE A 128 -6.11 -9.51 6.96
CA PHE A 128 -5.35 -9.37 8.20
C PHE A 128 -5.25 -7.90 8.60
N ASP A 129 -5.74 -7.57 9.78
CA ASP A 129 -5.70 -6.23 10.34
C ASP A 129 -4.35 -6.00 11.02
N MET A 130 -3.36 -5.53 10.23
CA MET A 130 -1.98 -5.31 10.66
C MET A 130 -1.77 -3.86 11.13
N PRO A 131 -0.72 -3.57 11.91
CA PRO A 131 -0.44 -2.20 12.31
C PRO A 131 -0.35 -1.27 11.12
N SER A 132 -1.09 -0.15 11.17
CA SER A 132 -1.02 0.84 10.10
C SER A 132 0.38 1.43 10.01
N ASN A 133 0.94 1.42 8.82
CA ASN A 133 2.24 1.99 8.50
C ASN A 133 2.15 3.15 7.48
N TRP A 134 0.95 3.57 7.16
CA TRP A 134 0.70 4.71 6.27
C TRP A 134 0.87 6.02 7.04
N LEU A 135 2.13 6.36 7.30
CA LEU A 135 2.53 7.48 8.15
C LEU A 135 2.08 8.86 7.68
N SER A 136 1.68 8.98 6.42
CA SER A 136 1.13 10.23 5.86
C SER A 136 -0.28 10.55 6.37
N LEU A 137 -1.05 9.56 6.82
CA LEU A 137 -2.46 9.72 7.17
C LEU A 137 -2.84 9.14 8.53
N HIS A 138 -2.04 8.24 9.09
CA HIS A 138 -2.35 7.56 10.34
C HIS A 138 -1.33 7.88 11.42
N PRO A 139 -1.77 8.08 12.68
CA PRO A 139 -0.86 8.20 13.80
C PRO A 139 -0.09 6.90 13.99
N ALA A 140 1.13 6.99 14.51
CA ALA A 140 1.86 5.80 14.88
C ALA A 140 1.21 5.08 16.04
N LEU A 141 1.28 3.77 15.96
CA LEU A 141 0.89 2.92 17.06
C LEU A 141 2.05 2.76 18.04
N HIS A 142 1.72 2.77 19.33
CA HIS A 142 2.68 2.47 20.37
C HIS A 142 3.17 1.02 20.23
N GLN A 143 4.45 0.74 20.55
CA GLN A 143 5.06 -0.60 20.38
C GLN A 143 4.26 -1.74 21.04
N LYS A 144 3.69 -1.52 22.25
CA LYS A 144 2.81 -2.50 22.91
C LYS A 144 1.56 -2.82 22.09
N ALA A 145 0.99 -1.84 21.38
CA ALA A 145 -0.15 -2.06 20.49
C ALA A 145 0.25 -2.85 19.24
N VAL A 146 1.43 -2.55 18.68
CA VAL A 146 2.01 -3.28 17.55
C VAL A 146 2.25 -4.75 17.92
N ALA A 147 2.90 -5.01 19.05
CA ALA A 147 3.15 -6.38 19.53
C ALA A 147 1.83 -7.17 19.71
N PHE A 148 0.83 -6.55 20.34
CA PHE A 148 -0.49 -7.17 20.50
C PHE A 148 -1.16 -7.53 19.16
N ILE A 149 -1.10 -6.61 18.19
CA ILE A 149 -1.69 -6.85 16.86
C ILE A 149 -0.94 -7.99 16.15
N PHE A 150 0.38 -8.05 16.27
CA PHE A 150 1.18 -9.11 15.67
C PHE A 150 0.87 -10.47 16.26
N GLU A 151 0.87 -10.58 17.60
CA GLU A 151 0.53 -11.83 18.28
C GLU A 151 -0.85 -12.35 17.86
N LYS A 152 -1.85 -11.46 17.86
CA LYS A 152 -3.21 -11.80 17.45
C LYS A 152 -3.28 -12.27 16.00
N ASN A 153 -2.56 -11.63 15.09
CA ASN A 153 -2.55 -12.04 13.68
C ASN A 153 -1.73 -13.30 13.43
N ALA A 154 -0.65 -13.56 14.19
CA ALA A 154 0.06 -14.84 14.13
C ALA A 154 -0.85 -16.02 14.50
N GLN A 155 -1.66 -15.87 15.56
CA GLN A 155 -2.67 -16.88 15.95
C GLN A 155 -3.74 -17.04 14.87
N ARG A 156 -4.19 -15.94 14.24
CA ARG A 156 -5.14 -16.01 13.11
C ARG A 156 -4.56 -16.73 11.90
N VAL A 157 -3.29 -16.47 11.53
CA VAL A 157 -2.62 -17.21 10.44
C VAL A 157 -2.62 -18.70 10.73
N LYS A 158 -2.28 -19.12 11.95
CA LYS A 158 -2.32 -20.53 12.35
C LYS A 158 -3.72 -21.15 12.23
N SER A 159 -4.76 -20.42 12.61
CA SER A 159 -6.16 -20.87 12.49
C SER A 159 -6.57 -21.03 11.02
N HIS A 160 -6.29 -20.01 10.18
CA HIS A 160 -6.61 -20.06 8.76
C HIS A 160 -5.80 -21.14 8.03
N PHE A 161 -4.51 -21.30 8.36
CA PHE A 161 -3.68 -22.38 7.82
C PHE A 161 -4.30 -23.76 8.12
N LYS A 162 -4.68 -24.04 9.37
CA LYS A 162 -5.32 -25.32 9.73
C LYS A 162 -6.57 -25.60 8.91
N LYS A 163 -7.39 -24.57 8.67
CA LYS A 163 -8.61 -24.68 7.88
C LYS A 163 -8.30 -25.03 6.41
N LEU A 164 -7.33 -24.32 5.80
CA LEU A 164 -6.89 -24.60 4.44
C LEU A 164 -6.19 -25.96 4.32
N TYR A 165 -5.37 -26.32 5.30
CA TYR A 165 -4.67 -27.61 5.37
C TYR A 165 -5.65 -28.78 5.40
N SER A 166 -6.78 -28.66 6.08
CA SER A 166 -7.85 -29.66 6.10
C SER A 166 -8.71 -29.68 4.82
N GLY A 167 -8.31 -28.96 3.76
CA GLY A 167 -9.02 -28.92 2.48
C GLY A 167 -10.29 -28.07 2.47
N LYS A 168 -10.57 -27.32 3.54
CA LYS A 168 -11.74 -26.42 3.60
C LYS A 168 -11.45 -25.08 2.93
N THR A 169 -12.48 -24.47 2.37
CA THR A 169 -12.41 -23.09 1.87
C THR A 169 -12.48 -22.08 3.01
N ASP A 170 -11.88 -20.90 2.82
CA ASP A 170 -11.82 -19.87 3.85
C ASP A 170 -12.05 -18.46 3.32
N PHE A 171 -13.30 -18.04 3.28
CA PHE A 171 -13.73 -16.72 2.85
C PHE A 171 -14.05 -15.80 4.04
N ALA A 172 -13.03 -15.49 4.83
CA ALA A 172 -13.17 -14.59 5.98
C ALA A 172 -13.54 -13.15 5.56
N SER A 173 -13.31 -12.78 4.28
CA SER A 173 -13.69 -11.50 3.67
C SER A 173 -15.21 -11.27 3.61
N HIS A 174 -16.02 -12.32 3.60
CA HIS A 174 -17.48 -12.19 3.45
C HIS A 174 -18.14 -11.35 4.56
N ARG A 175 -17.51 -11.25 5.73
CA ARG A 175 -18.00 -10.40 6.83
C ARG A 175 -17.93 -8.90 6.51
N ASP A 176 -17.06 -8.53 5.58
CA ASP A 176 -16.72 -7.15 5.30
C ASP A 176 -17.34 -6.65 3.97
N VAL A 177 -18.13 -7.49 3.27
CA VAL A 177 -18.67 -7.20 1.92
C VAL A 177 -19.42 -5.87 1.87
N VAL A 178 -20.26 -5.56 2.86
CA VAL A 178 -21.04 -4.33 2.85
C VAL A 178 -20.13 -3.10 2.89
N GLN A 179 -19.15 -3.09 3.79
CA GLN A 179 -18.20 -1.97 3.88
C GLN A 179 -17.31 -1.88 2.63
N ASP A 180 -16.95 -3.02 2.03
CA ASP A 180 -16.12 -3.08 0.84
C ASP A 180 -16.86 -2.54 -0.40
N VAL A 181 -18.15 -2.82 -0.51
CA VAL A 181 -19.03 -2.22 -1.54
C VAL A 181 -19.16 -0.72 -1.34
N LEU A 182 -19.42 -0.26 -0.12
CA LEU A 182 -19.58 1.16 0.18
C LEU A 182 -18.32 1.99 -0.10
N ILE A 183 -17.12 1.42 0.12
CA ILE A 183 -15.86 2.11 -0.13
C ILE A 183 -15.37 1.98 -1.59
N SER A 184 -16.00 1.13 -2.42
CA SER A 184 -15.58 0.89 -3.80
C SER A 184 -15.46 2.13 -4.68
N PRO A 185 -16.37 3.14 -4.60
CA PRO A 185 -16.20 4.37 -5.38
C PRO A 185 -14.92 5.14 -5.01
N VAL A 186 -14.55 5.12 -3.72
CA VAL A 186 -13.31 5.75 -3.24
C VAL A 186 -12.08 4.98 -3.73
N ALA A 187 -12.16 3.64 -3.76
CA ALA A 187 -11.11 2.79 -4.31
C ALA A 187 -10.84 3.10 -5.79
N LEU A 188 -11.90 3.24 -6.59
CA LEU A 188 -11.79 3.59 -8.01
C LEU A 188 -11.22 5.01 -8.19
N ALA A 189 -11.67 5.99 -7.43
CA ALA A 189 -11.13 7.34 -7.46
C ALA A 189 -9.64 7.37 -7.07
N TYR A 190 -9.24 6.55 -6.09
CA TYR A 190 -7.84 6.41 -5.71
C TYR A 190 -7.01 5.81 -6.85
N ASP A 191 -7.46 4.74 -7.47
CA ASP A 191 -6.73 4.08 -8.56
C ASP A 191 -6.57 5.00 -9.79
N LEU A 192 -7.58 5.81 -10.08
CA LEU A 192 -7.56 6.71 -11.25
C LEU A 192 -6.76 7.98 -11.00
N ILE A 193 -6.87 8.59 -9.82
CA ILE A 193 -6.32 9.92 -9.52
C ILE A 193 -5.49 9.92 -8.24
N GLY A 194 -6.03 9.40 -7.15
CA GLY A 194 -5.49 9.57 -5.81
C GLY A 194 -4.05 9.08 -5.66
N ARG A 195 -3.68 7.97 -6.28
CA ARG A 195 -2.31 7.42 -6.25
C ARG A 195 -1.27 8.38 -6.84
N PHE A 196 -1.63 9.10 -7.91
CA PHE A 196 -0.73 10.06 -8.56
C PHE A 196 -0.59 11.33 -7.72
N VAL A 197 -1.67 11.76 -7.12
CA VAL A 197 -1.70 12.90 -6.21
C VAL A 197 -0.82 12.60 -5.00
N LEU A 198 -0.99 11.44 -4.35
CA LEU A 198 -0.14 11.01 -3.23
C LEU A 198 1.34 10.90 -3.61
N ALA A 199 1.65 10.42 -4.82
CA ALA A 199 3.03 10.36 -5.31
C ALA A 199 3.72 11.73 -5.30
N LYS A 200 2.96 12.80 -5.44
CA LYS A 200 3.44 14.19 -5.43
C LYS A 200 3.35 14.89 -4.06
N SER A 201 3.10 14.14 -3.01
CA SER A 201 3.09 14.66 -1.65
C SER A 201 4.40 14.48 -0.89
N TYR A 202 5.29 13.58 -1.36
CA TYR A 202 6.52 13.26 -0.64
C TYR A 202 7.66 14.21 -0.96
N TYR A 203 8.42 14.59 0.06
CA TYR A 203 9.64 15.35 -0.09
C TYR A 203 10.71 14.89 0.94
N ALA A 204 11.95 15.27 0.71
CA ALA A 204 13.03 15.08 1.65
C ALA A 204 13.36 16.41 2.34
N SER A 205 13.23 16.45 3.67
CA SER A 205 13.56 17.61 4.49
C SER A 205 15.08 17.84 4.56
N ASP A 206 15.49 18.88 5.28
CA ASP A 206 16.89 19.23 5.56
C ASP A 206 17.68 18.15 6.31
N LYS A 207 16.96 17.22 6.99
CA LYS A 207 17.58 16.05 7.64
C LYS A 207 18.13 15.02 6.66
N CYS A 208 17.91 15.20 5.36
CA CYS A 208 18.37 14.26 4.34
C CYS A 208 19.90 14.31 4.18
N ASN A 209 20.58 13.23 4.54
CA ASN A 209 22.02 13.05 4.37
C ASN A 209 22.44 12.56 2.98
N LYS A 210 21.53 12.53 2.01
CA LYS A 210 21.77 12.15 0.59
C LYS A 210 22.29 10.71 0.41
N CYS A 211 22.02 9.80 1.34
CA CYS A 211 22.51 8.41 1.27
C CYS A 211 21.89 7.59 0.11
N ASN A 212 20.88 8.10 -0.59
CA ASN A 212 20.17 7.47 -1.72
C ASN A 212 19.56 6.08 -1.42
N LEU A 213 19.42 5.71 -0.14
CA LEU A 213 18.83 4.43 0.24
C LEU A 213 17.39 4.31 -0.29
N CYS A 214 16.59 5.37 -0.20
CA CYS A 214 15.23 5.43 -0.72
C CYS A 214 15.15 5.20 -2.24
N VAL A 215 16.15 5.66 -3.00
CA VAL A 215 16.24 5.45 -4.46
C VAL A 215 16.54 3.98 -4.74
N ARG A 216 17.57 3.42 -4.09
CA ARG A 216 18.03 2.03 -4.32
C ARG A 216 16.98 0.99 -3.91
N GLN A 217 16.29 1.22 -2.80
CA GLN A 217 15.33 0.27 -2.25
C GLN A 217 13.90 0.42 -2.80
N CYS A 218 13.66 1.40 -3.68
CA CYS A 218 12.32 1.60 -4.25
C CYS A 218 11.94 0.42 -5.16
N PRO A 219 10.92 -0.39 -4.81
CA PRO A 219 10.56 -1.57 -5.59
C PRO A 219 10.07 -1.24 -6.99
N LEU A 220 9.58 0.00 -7.18
CA LEU A 220 9.04 0.50 -8.45
C LEU A 220 10.02 1.41 -9.20
N GLN A 221 11.22 1.64 -8.64
CA GLN A 221 12.17 2.61 -9.18
C GLN A 221 11.53 3.98 -9.44
N ALA A 222 10.61 4.36 -8.57
CA ALA A 222 9.81 5.57 -8.68
C ALA A 222 10.52 6.83 -8.17
N ILE A 223 11.65 6.68 -7.50
CA ILE A 223 12.40 7.77 -6.88
C ILE A 223 13.66 8.02 -7.70
N LYS A 224 13.87 9.27 -8.09
CA LYS A 224 15.06 9.73 -8.81
C LYS A 224 15.77 10.78 -7.96
N THR A 225 17.07 10.91 -8.14
CA THR A 225 17.82 12.04 -7.55
C THR A 225 17.80 13.19 -8.54
N ILE A 226 17.20 14.31 -8.16
CA ILE A 226 17.14 15.57 -8.91
C ILE A 226 17.63 16.68 -7.96
N ASP A 227 18.52 17.54 -8.41
CA ASP A 227 19.10 18.63 -7.61
C ASP A 227 19.63 18.14 -6.24
N ASN A 228 20.32 16.98 -6.25
CA ASN A 228 20.85 16.32 -5.06
C ASN A 228 19.81 15.93 -4.00
N ARG A 229 18.54 15.79 -4.36
CA ARG A 229 17.43 15.38 -3.48
C ARG A 229 16.58 14.30 -4.12
N PRO A 230 15.96 13.40 -3.32
CA PRO A 230 14.98 12.45 -3.83
C PRO A 230 13.77 13.15 -4.41
N PHE A 231 13.36 12.73 -5.59
CA PHE A 231 12.19 13.21 -6.33
C PHE A 231 11.29 12.04 -6.71
N TRP A 232 10.03 12.08 -6.30
CA TRP A 232 9.07 11.01 -6.56
C TRP A 232 8.37 11.21 -7.91
N SER A 233 8.49 10.20 -8.79
CA SER A 233 7.76 10.15 -10.06
C SER A 233 6.32 9.65 -9.87
N LEU A 234 5.50 9.73 -10.92
CA LEU A 234 4.13 9.20 -10.92
C LEU A 234 4.05 7.65 -10.80
N LYS A 235 5.19 6.95 -10.90
CA LYS A 235 5.27 5.51 -10.66
C LYS A 235 5.15 5.13 -9.18
N CYS A 236 5.25 6.11 -8.27
CA CYS A 236 5.16 5.85 -6.84
C CYS A 236 3.76 5.36 -6.47
N GLN A 237 3.69 4.26 -5.71
CA GLN A 237 2.44 3.67 -5.21
C GLN A 237 2.28 3.83 -3.70
N SER A 238 2.96 4.79 -3.11
CA SER A 238 2.82 5.13 -1.68
C SER A 238 2.98 3.94 -0.72
N CYS A 239 3.90 3.01 -1.05
CA CYS A 239 4.14 1.81 -0.24
C CYS A 239 4.86 2.06 1.09
N MET A 240 5.21 3.31 1.38
CA MET A 240 5.89 3.79 2.60
C MET A 240 7.27 3.19 2.85
N LYS A 241 7.83 2.37 1.97
CA LYS A 241 9.14 1.75 2.16
C LYS A 241 10.23 2.81 2.40
N CYS A 242 10.31 3.80 1.52
CA CYS A 242 11.32 4.86 1.63
C CYS A 242 11.20 5.66 2.94
N MET A 243 9.98 5.96 3.38
CA MET A 243 9.72 6.73 4.61
C MET A 243 10.07 5.91 5.86
N ASN A 244 9.71 4.63 5.89
CA ASN A 244 9.95 3.75 7.05
C ASN A 244 11.42 3.35 7.20
N HIS A 245 12.17 3.23 6.10
CA HIS A 245 13.58 2.82 6.12
C HIS A 245 14.57 3.98 6.08
N CYS A 246 14.08 5.24 6.05
CA CYS A 246 14.98 6.39 6.06
C CYS A 246 15.74 6.51 7.40
N PRO A 247 17.07 6.38 7.43
CA PRO A 247 17.84 6.36 8.68
C PRO A 247 17.76 7.69 9.42
N THR A 248 17.69 8.80 8.69
CA THR A 248 17.58 10.16 9.26
C THR A 248 16.13 10.63 9.42
N GLN A 249 15.16 9.78 9.04
CA GLN A 249 13.73 10.12 9.04
C GLN A 249 13.41 11.42 8.28
N ALA A 250 14.12 11.68 7.18
CA ALA A 250 14.01 12.91 6.41
C ALA A 250 12.84 12.95 5.44
N ILE A 251 12.22 11.81 5.12
CA ILE A 251 11.13 11.76 4.15
C ILE A 251 9.81 12.09 4.84
N GLU A 252 9.12 13.09 4.33
CA GLU A 252 7.91 13.66 4.91
C GLU A 252 6.84 13.87 3.83
N THR A 253 5.60 14.20 4.25
CA THR A 253 4.46 14.46 3.38
C THR A 253 4.07 15.92 3.46
N THR A 254 3.93 16.61 2.32
CA THR A 254 3.59 18.03 2.26
C THR A 254 2.07 18.23 2.32
N HIS A 255 1.50 18.32 3.50
CA HIS A 255 0.05 18.55 3.66
C HIS A 255 -0.35 19.98 3.27
N GLY A 256 0.46 20.99 3.61
CA GLY A 256 0.18 22.38 3.28
C GLY A 256 0.10 22.65 1.79
N LEU A 257 0.98 22.01 0.97
CA LEU A 257 0.92 22.12 -0.48
C LEU A 257 -0.43 21.66 -1.04
N TRP A 258 -0.96 20.58 -0.50
CA TRP A 258 -2.26 20.05 -0.90
C TRP A 258 -3.38 21.01 -0.57
N PHE A 259 -3.37 21.54 0.65
CA PHE A 259 -4.37 22.53 1.06
C PHE A 259 -4.35 23.74 0.12
N VAL A 260 -3.17 24.32 -0.15
CA VAL A 260 -3.00 25.43 -1.07
C VAL A 260 -3.48 25.07 -2.48
N ALA A 261 -3.09 23.89 -2.99
CA ALA A 261 -3.51 23.45 -4.32
C ALA A 261 -5.05 23.32 -4.44
N VAL A 262 -5.69 22.74 -3.43
CA VAL A 262 -7.16 22.60 -3.41
C VAL A 262 -7.84 23.97 -3.36
N VAL A 263 -7.38 24.88 -2.49
CA VAL A 263 -7.96 26.22 -2.36
C VAL A 263 -7.81 27.01 -3.67
N LEU A 264 -6.61 27.05 -4.26
CA LEU A 264 -6.37 27.75 -5.52
C LEU A 264 -7.19 27.16 -6.67
N THR A 265 -7.28 25.82 -6.74
CA THR A 265 -8.06 25.17 -7.79
C THR A 265 -9.55 25.43 -7.62
N SER A 266 -10.07 25.40 -6.37
CA SER A 266 -11.47 25.73 -6.10
C SER A 266 -11.81 27.17 -6.50
N ALA A 267 -10.97 28.12 -6.14
CA ALA A 267 -11.15 29.53 -6.52
C ALA A 267 -11.10 29.72 -8.04
N ALA A 268 -10.07 29.17 -8.69
CA ALA A 268 -9.91 29.27 -10.15
C ALA A 268 -11.06 28.58 -10.89
N SER A 269 -11.46 27.39 -10.49
CA SER A 269 -12.56 26.67 -11.13
C SER A 269 -13.87 27.42 -10.98
N THR A 270 -14.20 27.91 -9.78
CA THR A 270 -15.42 28.67 -9.53
C THR A 270 -15.47 29.93 -10.40
N PHE A 271 -14.35 30.66 -10.47
CA PHE A 271 -14.24 31.85 -11.31
C PHE A 271 -14.45 31.54 -12.81
N LEU A 272 -13.73 30.52 -13.32
CA LEU A 272 -13.79 30.13 -14.73
C LEU A 272 -15.17 29.62 -15.15
N PHE A 273 -15.79 28.76 -14.33
CA PHE A 273 -17.13 28.23 -14.63
C PHE A 273 -18.19 29.34 -14.64
N ARG A 274 -18.20 30.20 -13.62
CA ARG A 274 -19.16 31.31 -13.57
C ARG A 274 -19.03 32.25 -14.77
N LYS A 275 -17.78 32.46 -15.24
CA LYS A 275 -17.52 33.44 -16.34
C LYS A 275 -17.73 32.86 -17.74
N TYR A 276 -17.33 31.60 -17.96
CA TYR A 276 -17.24 31.04 -19.31
C TYR A 276 -18.17 29.87 -19.61
N LEU A 277 -18.66 29.18 -18.58
CA LEU A 277 -19.45 27.96 -18.70
C LEU A 277 -20.56 27.91 -17.64
N PRO A 278 -21.48 28.90 -17.59
CA PRO A 278 -22.50 28.97 -16.54
C PRO A 278 -23.42 27.73 -16.53
N ASP A 279 -23.67 27.14 -17.69
CA ASP A 279 -24.57 25.98 -17.88
C ASP A 279 -23.85 24.62 -17.83
N ALA A 280 -22.57 24.60 -17.44
CA ALA A 280 -21.82 23.34 -17.38
C ALA A 280 -22.43 22.36 -16.37
N SER A 281 -22.57 21.10 -16.79
CA SER A 281 -23.04 20.04 -15.87
C SER A 281 -22.06 19.84 -14.70
N TRP A 282 -22.58 19.36 -13.56
CA TRP A 282 -21.76 19.09 -12.37
C TRP A 282 -20.63 18.08 -12.67
N ILE A 283 -20.86 17.11 -13.56
CA ILE A 283 -19.86 16.13 -13.99
C ILE A 283 -18.70 16.81 -14.71
N MET A 284 -19.02 17.71 -15.66
CA MET A 284 -17.99 18.45 -16.39
C MET A 284 -17.18 19.35 -15.45
N SER A 285 -17.84 20.02 -14.53
CA SER A 285 -17.21 20.85 -13.50
C SER A 285 -16.27 20.02 -12.62
N PHE A 286 -16.72 18.84 -12.19
CA PHE A 286 -15.92 17.93 -11.39
C PHE A 286 -14.68 17.41 -12.12
N LEU A 287 -14.82 16.97 -13.38
CA LEU A 287 -13.70 16.48 -14.19
C LEU A 287 -12.67 17.60 -14.46
N PHE A 288 -13.14 18.79 -14.80
CA PHE A 288 -12.29 19.94 -15.05
C PHE A 288 -11.54 20.38 -13.77
N PHE A 289 -12.23 20.44 -12.63
CA PHE A 289 -11.61 20.73 -11.35
C PHE A 289 -10.48 19.75 -11.04
N ASN A 290 -10.72 18.43 -11.15
CA ASN A 290 -9.70 17.44 -10.89
C ASN A 290 -8.53 17.50 -11.86
N PHE A 291 -8.79 17.80 -13.12
CA PHE A 291 -7.73 17.98 -14.13
C PHE A 291 -6.83 19.17 -13.81
N ILE A 292 -7.42 20.34 -13.51
CA ILE A 292 -6.65 21.53 -13.12
C ILE A 292 -5.91 21.29 -11.81
N LEU A 293 -6.55 20.69 -10.82
CA LEU A 293 -5.91 20.34 -9.55
C LEU A 293 -4.67 19.47 -9.79
N PHE A 294 -4.78 18.47 -10.64
CA PHE A 294 -3.66 17.59 -10.97
C PHE A 294 -2.51 18.33 -11.63
N LEU A 295 -2.80 19.17 -12.63
CA LEU A 295 -1.77 19.99 -13.29
C LEU A 295 -1.10 20.96 -12.31
N LEU A 296 -1.88 21.62 -11.49
CA LEU A 296 -1.37 22.55 -10.48
C LEU A 296 -0.47 21.85 -9.47
N LEU A 297 -0.87 20.65 -9.00
CA LEU A 297 -0.05 19.83 -8.10
C LEU A 297 1.29 19.45 -8.73
N LEU A 298 1.32 19.11 -10.03
CA LEU A 298 2.58 18.80 -10.72
C LEU A 298 3.51 20.01 -10.75
N ILE A 299 2.95 21.19 -11.06
CA ILE A 299 3.71 22.45 -11.11
C ILE A 299 4.21 22.82 -9.72
N LEU A 300 3.32 22.88 -8.72
CA LEU A 300 3.67 23.22 -7.34
C LEU A 300 4.68 22.25 -6.75
N TYR A 301 4.56 20.96 -7.04
CA TYR A 301 5.52 19.95 -6.61
C TYR A 301 6.92 20.21 -7.19
N ARG A 302 7.00 20.61 -8.47
CA ARG A 302 8.26 20.94 -9.13
C ARG A 302 8.88 22.21 -8.57
N VAL A 303 8.06 23.23 -8.34
CA VAL A 303 8.47 24.51 -7.73
C VAL A 303 8.96 24.25 -6.30
N GLN A 304 8.17 23.53 -5.50
CA GLN A 304 8.57 23.15 -4.14
C GLN A 304 9.93 22.42 -4.14
N HIS A 305 10.12 21.45 -5.01
CA HIS A 305 11.37 20.68 -5.06
C HIS A 305 12.59 21.59 -5.29
N ARG A 306 12.48 22.59 -6.17
CA ARG A 306 13.54 23.58 -6.39
C ARG A 306 13.73 24.49 -5.18
N LEU A 307 12.64 24.97 -4.57
CA LEU A 307 12.67 25.89 -3.45
C LEU A 307 13.16 25.24 -2.14
N LEU A 308 13.13 23.93 -2.02
CA LEU A 308 13.65 23.20 -0.84
C LEU A 308 15.17 23.41 -0.63
N SER A 309 15.91 23.95 -1.61
CA SER A 309 17.29 24.38 -1.42
C SER A 309 17.41 25.57 -0.48
N ASN A 310 16.40 26.42 -0.37
CA ASN A 310 16.33 27.54 0.54
C ASN A 310 15.89 27.06 1.94
N LYS A 311 16.70 27.33 2.96
CA LYS A 311 16.45 26.89 4.35
C LYS A 311 15.14 27.43 4.93
N LEU A 312 14.81 28.69 4.68
CA LEU A 312 13.56 29.30 5.16
C LEU A 312 12.33 28.63 4.54
N VAL A 313 12.35 28.40 3.24
CA VAL A 313 11.27 27.70 2.54
C VAL A 313 11.14 26.27 3.04
N ALA A 314 12.24 25.56 3.24
CA ALA A 314 12.25 24.20 3.79
C ALA A 314 11.62 24.15 5.19
N GLN A 315 11.88 25.14 6.05
CA GLN A 315 11.27 25.24 7.37
C GLN A 315 9.76 25.51 7.28
N VAL A 316 9.32 26.44 6.43
CA VAL A 316 7.89 26.74 6.25
C VAL A 316 7.15 25.49 5.74
N ILE A 317 7.72 24.77 4.78
CA ILE A 317 7.14 23.52 4.28
C ILE A 317 7.08 22.47 5.41
N ALA A 318 8.12 22.36 6.23
CA ALA A 318 8.13 21.45 7.37
C ALA A 318 7.03 21.80 8.40
N TRP A 319 6.81 23.06 8.70
CA TRP A 319 5.74 23.50 9.61
C TRP A 319 4.34 23.18 9.10
N THR A 320 4.14 23.10 7.78
CA THR A 320 2.87 22.71 7.17
C THR A 320 2.73 21.20 7.00
N SER A 321 3.73 20.42 7.37
CA SER A 321 3.76 18.97 7.27
C SER A 321 3.39 18.31 8.59
N LEU A 322 2.28 17.61 8.66
CA LEU A 322 1.86 16.89 9.86
C LEU A 322 2.87 15.79 10.27
N THR A 323 3.57 15.19 9.30
CA THR A 323 4.59 14.18 9.56
C THR A 323 5.82 14.76 10.27
N HIS A 324 6.05 16.07 10.17
CA HIS A 324 7.14 16.77 10.84
C HIS A 324 7.01 16.73 12.37
N TYR A 325 5.79 16.88 12.89
CA TYR A 325 5.52 16.96 14.32
C TYR A 325 5.50 15.61 15.03
N LYS A 326 5.75 14.50 14.31
CA LYS A 326 5.80 13.14 14.86
C LYS A 326 4.52 12.68 15.59
N TRP A 327 3.42 13.40 15.47
CA TRP A 327 2.13 12.97 16.07
C TRP A 327 1.72 11.60 15.56
N TRP A 328 2.17 11.28 14.37
CA TRP A 328 1.89 10.03 13.69
C TRP A 328 2.90 8.95 14.07
N GLY A 329 3.99 9.34 14.81
CA GLY A 329 5.13 8.49 15.09
C GLY A 329 5.69 7.82 13.83
N ARG A 330 6.63 6.91 14.02
CA ARG A 330 7.16 6.10 12.92
C ARG A 330 7.18 4.66 13.36
N TYR A 331 6.22 3.91 12.87
CA TYR A 331 6.25 2.46 12.95
C TYR A 331 7.39 1.96 12.07
N LYS A 332 8.33 1.23 12.67
CA LYS A 332 9.31 0.44 11.93
C LYS A 332 8.81 -1.00 11.92
N ALA A 333 8.43 -1.50 10.76
CA ALA A 333 8.23 -2.92 10.60
C ALA A 333 9.58 -3.64 10.81
N ASN A 334 9.58 -4.74 11.51
CA ASN A 334 10.77 -5.59 11.61
C ASN A 334 11.08 -6.14 10.22
N GLU A 335 12.21 -5.75 9.63
CA GLU A 335 12.65 -6.22 8.32
C GLU A 335 12.90 -7.73 8.32
N ASP A 336 13.26 -8.28 9.45
CA ASP A 336 13.85 -9.61 9.51
C ASP A 336 12.86 -10.73 9.84
N GLY A 337 11.53 -10.46 9.93
CA GLY A 337 10.53 -11.53 10.26
C GLY A 337 10.94 -12.37 11.48
N GLY A 338 11.96 -11.91 12.17
CA GLY A 338 12.68 -12.65 13.18
C GLY A 338 12.43 -12.15 14.58
N GLU A 339 12.31 -13.06 15.43
CA GLU A 339 12.56 -12.99 16.84
C GLU A 339 13.77 -12.08 17.09
N LYS A 340 13.57 -10.99 17.81
CA LYS A 340 14.70 -10.44 18.54
C LYS A 340 15.02 -11.44 19.66
N PRO A 341 16.30 -11.74 19.87
CA PRO A 341 16.73 -12.60 20.93
C PRO A 341 16.25 -12.14 22.31
#